data_a0b2bc0151f83df8efffce30d5a581a4
#
_entry.id   a0b2bc0151f83df8efffce30d5a581a4
#
_cell.length_a   1.000
_cell.length_b   1.000
_cell.length_c   1.000
_cell.angle_alpha   90.00
_cell.angle_beta   90.00
_cell.angle_gamma   90.00
#
_symmetry.space_group_name_H-M   'P 1'
#
loop_
_entity.id
_entity.type
_entity.pdbx_description
1 polymer ?
#
loop_
_entity_poly.entity_id
_entity_poly.type
_entity_poly.pdbx_seq_one_letter_code
_entity_poly.pdbx_strand_id
1 'polypeptide(L)'
;SSGYSLLNLMIGSEGTLGVITRAVLKLVPLPGKTVSLLVPFADMEQAIEMVPVIVEAQIQATAIEFMERETILFAEEYLGKRFPDTRNDAYILLTFDGRNAEQVRAEYQEVADLCLEHGALDVFIVDTQERKQSVWNARGAFLEAIKASTTQMDECDVVVPRDRVADFIKYTHEVAGILNLRIPSFGHAGDGNLHVYLCRDDLAEDEWKEKLSLGFEMMYARAREYGGAVSGEHGIGYAKKEYLKEQLGDTQIGLMRRIKKAFDPNLILNPDKVV
;
A
#
# COMPACT_ATOMS: atom_id res chain seq x y z
N SER A 1 -19.67 -12.71 -24.89
CA SER A 1 -19.15 -13.58 -23.81
C SER A 1 -20.02 -14.84 -23.71
N SER A 2 -19.38 -16.01 -23.55
CA SER A 2 -20.05 -17.32 -23.65
C SER A 2 -20.28 -17.94 -22.26
N GLY A 3 -20.73 -17.17 -21.29
CA GLY A 3 -21.02 -17.64 -19.94
C GLY A 3 -20.33 -16.85 -18.84
N TYR A 4 -20.32 -17.38 -17.63
CA TYR A 4 -19.67 -16.75 -16.49
C TYR A 4 -18.14 -16.70 -16.63
N SER A 5 -17.52 -15.61 -16.18
CA SER A 5 -16.06 -15.48 -16.16
C SER A 5 -15.47 -16.27 -14.98
N LEU A 6 -15.10 -17.51 -15.23
CA LEU A 6 -14.42 -18.32 -14.23
C LEU A 6 -13.01 -17.79 -13.91
N LEU A 7 -12.39 -17.07 -14.86
CA LEU A 7 -11.10 -16.41 -14.62
C LEU A 7 -11.20 -15.42 -13.47
N ASN A 8 -12.24 -14.57 -13.46
CA ASN A 8 -12.43 -13.59 -12.40
C ASN A 8 -12.74 -14.22 -11.04
N LEU A 9 -13.27 -15.44 -11.01
CA LEU A 9 -13.42 -16.21 -9.76
C LEU A 9 -12.09 -16.75 -9.24
N MET A 10 -11.14 -17.06 -10.13
CA MET A 10 -9.81 -17.56 -9.73
C MET A 10 -8.91 -16.44 -9.22
N ILE A 11 -9.04 -15.22 -9.78
CA ILE A 11 -8.30 -14.05 -9.32
C ILE A 11 -8.80 -13.68 -7.90
N GLY A 12 -7.89 -13.58 -6.94
CA GLY A 12 -8.22 -13.31 -5.54
C GLY A 12 -8.78 -14.50 -4.76
N SER A 13 -8.81 -15.70 -5.34
CA SER A 13 -9.30 -16.90 -4.65
C SER A 13 -8.32 -17.50 -3.63
N GLU A 14 -7.09 -17.00 -3.56
CA GLU A 14 -6.05 -17.44 -2.62
C GLU A 14 -5.84 -18.97 -2.58
N GLY A 15 -5.99 -19.63 -3.76
CA GLY A 15 -5.87 -21.08 -3.89
C GLY A 15 -7.02 -21.89 -3.25
N THR A 16 -8.10 -21.23 -2.82
CA THR A 16 -9.24 -21.92 -2.21
C THR A 16 -10.18 -22.59 -3.23
N LEU A 17 -10.15 -22.14 -4.50
CA LEU A 17 -11.01 -22.66 -5.57
C LEU A 17 -10.26 -23.58 -6.53
N GLY A 18 -8.95 -23.56 -6.57
CA GLY A 18 -8.16 -24.34 -7.49
C GLY A 18 -6.67 -24.03 -7.39
N VAL A 19 -5.86 -24.79 -8.13
CA VAL A 19 -4.42 -24.58 -8.26
C VAL A 19 -4.15 -24.02 -9.66
N ILE A 20 -3.57 -22.83 -9.75
CA ILE A 20 -3.18 -22.21 -11.02
C ILE A 20 -1.86 -22.81 -11.49
N THR A 21 -1.92 -23.62 -12.55
CA THR A 21 -0.74 -24.29 -13.12
C THR A 21 -0.14 -23.57 -14.32
N ARG A 22 -0.94 -22.74 -15.00
CA ARG A 22 -0.51 -21.98 -16.17
C ARG A 22 -1.37 -20.73 -16.34
N ALA A 23 -0.73 -19.62 -16.70
CA ALA A 23 -1.41 -18.38 -17.06
C ALA A 23 -0.98 -17.93 -18.46
N VAL A 24 -1.90 -17.34 -19.21
CA VAL A 24 -1.64 -16.64 -20.47
C VAL A 24 -1.79 -15.16 -20.21
N LEU A 25 -0.69 -14.41 -20.32
CA LEU A 25 -0.61 -13.00 -20.00
C LEU A 25 -0.59 -12.15 -21.27
N LYS A 26 -1.33 -11.04 -21.26
CA LYS A 26 -1.20 -10.00 -22.28
C LYS A 26 0.07 -9.20 -22.00
N LEU A 27 0.97 -9.15 -22.97
CA LEU A 27 2.18 -8.34 -22.88
C LEU A 27 1.89 -6.89 -23.29
N VAL A 28 2.63 -5.96 -22.67
CA VAL A 28 2.67 -4.56 -23.05
C VAL A 28 4.06 -4.20 -23.58
N PRO A 29 4.20 -3.20 -24.46
CA PRO A 29 5.52 -2.70 -24.89
C PRO A 29 6.34 -2.23 -23.69
N LEU A 30 7.63 -2.51 -23.72
CA LEU A 30 8.54 -1.98 -22.71
C LEU A 30 8.63 -0.44 -22.85
N PRO A 31 8.55 0.32 -21.75
CA PRO A 31 8.69 1.76 -21.80
C PRO A 31 10.05 2.19 -22.40
N GLY A 32 10.04 3.13 -23.31
CA GLY A 32 11.26 3.68 -23.90
C GLY A 32 12.01 4.62 -22.94
N LYS A 33 11.29 5.29 -22.05
CA LYS A 33 11.83 6.17 -21.02
C LYS A 33 11.02 6.05 -19.74
N THR A 34 11.71 6.04 -18.61
CA THR A 34 11.12 6.13 -17.27
C THR A 34 11.83 7.22 -16.48
N VAL A 35 11.10 8.04 -15.74
CA VAL A 35 11.62 9.06 -14.82
C VAL A 35 10.82 8.98 -13.54
N SER A 36 11.48 9.17 -12.39
CA SER A 36 10.78 9.35 -11.12
C SER A 36 11.00 10.75 -10.58
N LEU A 37 10.03 11.25 -9.83
CA LEU A 37 10.13 12.47 -9.04
C LEU A 37 10.08 12.10 -7.56
N LEU A 38 11.01 12.64 -6.77
CA LEU A 38 10.94 12.59 -5.33
C LEU A 38 10.56 13.99 -4.84
N VAL A 39 9.38 14.10 -4.21
CA VAL A 39 8.77 15.37 -3.85
C VAL A 39 8.63 15.46 -2.33
N PRO A 40 9.42 16.29 -1.64
CA PRO A 40 9.34 16.51 -0.20
C PRO A 40 8.22 17.48 0.17
N PHE A 41 7.58 17.21 1.29
CA PHE A 41 6.59 18.07 1.92
C PHE A 41 6.95 18.33 3.39
N ALA A 42 6.43 19.44 3.95
CA ALA A 42 6.69 19.81 5.33
C ALA A 42 6.10 18.80 6.32
N ASP A 43 4.95 18.23 5.97
CA ASP A 43 4.23 17.24 6.78
C ASP A 43 3.50 16.22 5.88
N MET A 44 3.00 15.15 6.52
CA MET A 44 2.31 14.05 5.86
C MET A 44 0.95 14.47 5.30
N GLU A 45 0.22 15.35 5.97
CA GLU A 45 -1.11 15.79 5.53
C GLU A 45 -1.02 16.47 4.16
N GLN A 46 -0.09 17.42 4.00
CA GLN A 46 0.17 18.08 2.71
C GLN A 46 0.61 17.10 1.62
N ALA A 47 1.50 16.16 1.97
CA ALA A 47 1.96 15.16 1.01
C ALA A 47 0.81 14.35 0.44
N ILE A 48 -0.10 13.87 1.29
CA ILE A 48 -1.17 12.98 0.85
C ILE A 48 -2.31 13.76 0.19
N GLU A 49 -2.61 14.98 0.62
CA GLU A 49 -3.57 15.86 -0.05
C GLU A 49 -3.19 16.18 -1.50
N MET A 50 -1.89 16.07 -1.84
CA MET A 50 -1.43 16.20 -3.22
C MET A 50 -1.89 15.06 -4.14
N VAL A 51 -2.17 13.87 -3.60
CA VAL A 51 -2.54 12.68 -4.39
C VAL A 51 -3.83 12.88 -5.18
N PRO A 52 -4.97 13.29 -4.58
CA PRO A 52 -6.18 13.58 -5.34
C PRO A 52 -5.97 14.70 -6.37
N VAL A 53 -5.15 15.72 -6.08
CA VAL A 53 -4.84 16.81 -7.01
C VAL A 53 -4.16 16.27 -8.27
N ILE A 54 -3.16 15.38 -8.13
CA ILE A 54 -2.49 14.73 -9.27
C ILE A 54 -3.48 13.88 -10.07
N VAL A 55 -4.35 13.14 -9.40
CA VAL A 55 -5.36 12.29 -10.05
C VAL A 55 -6.39 13.12 -10.81
N GLU A 56 -6.87 14.24 -10.23
CA GLU A 56 -7.83 15.15 -10.86
C GLU A 56 -7.26 15.87 -12.08
N ALA A 57 -5.96 16.16 -12.08
CA ALA A 57 -5.24 16.71 -13.23
C ALA A 57 -5.16 15.74 -14.42
N GLN A 58 -5.63 14.49 -14.26
CA GLN A 58 -5.63 13.44 -15.29
C GLN A 58 -4.24 13.09 -15.83
N ILE A 59 -3.20 13.36 -15.06
CA ILE A 59 -1.82 13.03 -15.39
C ILE A 59 -1.58 11.57 -14.99
N GLN A 60 -1.14 10.76 -15.94
CA GLN A 60 -0.96 9.32 -15.73
C GLN A 60 0.42 9.01 -15.14
N ALA A 61 0.58 9.20 -13.84
CA ALA A 61 1.72 8.61 -13.15
C ALA A 61 1.58 7.08 -13.09
N THR A 62 2.64 6.36 -13.41
CA THR A 62 2.70 4.89 -13.34
C THR A 62 2.69 4.39 -11.90
N ALA A 63 3.22 5.19 -10.98
CA ALA A 63 3.17 4.94 -9.54
C ALA A 63 3.09 6.26 -8.78
N ILE A 64 2.33 6.27 -7.68
CA ILE A 64 2.25 7.36 -6.70
C ILE A 64 2.41 6.71 -5.32
N GLU A 65 3.63 6.79 -4.78
CA GLU A 65 3.99 6.24 -3.48
C GLU A 65 4.08 7.34 -2.44
N PHE A 66 3.61 7.11 -1.24
CA PHE A 66 3.93 7.98 -0.12
C PHE A 66 4.92 7.30 0.85
N MET A 67 5.75 8.11 1.49
CA MET A 67 6.79 7.65 2.39
C MET A 67 6.94 8.64 3.56
N GLU A 68 6.96 8.12 4.76
CA GLU A 68 7.31 8.88 5.95
C GLU A 68 8.84 8.93 6.14
N ARG A 69 9.32 10.04 6.68
CA ARG A 69 10.74 10.21 6.99
C ARG A 69 11.27 9.07 7.87
N GLU A 70 10.48 8.62 8.84
CA GLU A 70 10.87 7.55 9.74
C GLU A 70 11.18 6.26 9.00
N THR A 71 10.31 5.86 8.03
CA THR A 71 10.53 4.66 7.21
C THR A 71 11.78 4.79 6.32
N ILE A 72 12.05 5.99 5.81
CA ILE A 72 13.26 6.27 5.04
C ILE A 72 14.51 6.11 5.92
N LEU A 73 14.49 6.62 7.14
CA LEU A 73 15.62 6.50 8.08
C LEU A 73 15.91 5.04 8.47
N PHE A 74 14.87 4.23 8.68
CA PHE A 74 15.05 2.78 8.87
C PHE A 74 15.69 2.11 7.66
N ALA A 75 15.28 2.49 6.45
CA ALA A 75 15.88 1.95 5.23
C ALA A 75 17.34 2.39 5.05
N GLU A 76 17.71 3.64 5.40
CA GLU A 76 19.09 4.09 5.41
C GLU A 76 19.96 3.25 6.34
N GLU A 77 19.50 3.01 7.56
CA GLU A 77 20.20 2.20 8.55
C GLU A 77 20.35 0.76 8.08
N TYR A 78 19.25 0.15 7.62
CA TYR A 78 19.22 -1.22 7.14
C TYR A 78 20.13 -1.47 5.92
N LEU A 79 20.12 -0.55 4.96
CA LEU A 79 20.92 -0.67 3.74
C LEU A 79 22.35 -0.17 3.88
N GLY A 80 22.66 0.60 4.93
CA GLY A 80 23.93 1.30 5.07
C GLY A 80 24.17 2.34 3.99
N LYS A 81 23.10 2.94 3.43
CA LYS A 81 23.15 3.90 2.32
C LYS A 81 22.27 5.10 2.59
N ARG A 82 22.74 6.27 2.18
CA ARG A 82 21.96 7.51 2.32
C ARG A 82 20.91 7.65 1.25
N PHE A 83 19.71 8.08 1.65
CA PHE A 83 18.66 8.53 0.76
C PHE A 83 18.98 9.94 0.23
N PRO A 84 18.48 10.33 -0.96
CA PRO A 84 18.79 11.64 -1.53
C PRO A 84 18.43 12.84 -0.66
N ASP A 85 17.32 12.78 0.07
CA ASP A 85 16.90 13.79 1.02
C ASP A 85 16.13 13.16 2.19
N THR A 86 16.43 13.57 3.43
CA THR A 86 15.76 13.09 4.65
C THR A 86 15.45 14.25 5.62
N ARG A 87 15.42 15.49 5.10
CA ARG A 87 15.24 16.69 5.92
C ARG A 87 13.77 16.99 6.23
N ASN A 88 12.86 16.43 5.44
CA ASN A 88 11.44 16.71 5.50
C ASN A 88 10.66 15.51 6.06
N ASP A 89 9.47 15.73 6.59
CA ASP A 89 8.73 14.69 7.31
C ASP A 89 7.98 13.73 6.39
N ALA A 90 7.64 14.16 5.17
CA ALA A 90 6.91 13.34 4.22
C ALA A 90 7.41 13.52 2.77
N TYR A 91 7.24 12.47 1.99
CA TYR A 91 7.64 12.42 0.58
C TYR A 91 6.60 11.71 -0.26
N ILE A 92 6.39 12.23 -1.48
CA ILE A 92 5.74 11.47 -2.55
C ILE A 92 6.81 11.06 -3.57
N LEU A 93 6.79 9.80 -3.96
CA LEU A 93 7.59 9.28 -5.06
C LEU A 93 6.67 8.96 -6.23
N LEU A 94 6.83 9.71 -7.31
CA LEU A 94 6.07 9.57 -8.54
C LEU A 94 6.91 8.89 -9.61
N THR A 95 6.31 8.03 -10.42
CA THR A 95 6.98 7.48 -11.61
C THR A 95 6.15 7.74 -12.84
N PHE A 96 6.85 8.13 -13.89
CA PHE A 96 6.31 8.34 -15.23
C PHE A 96 7.06 7.45 -16.21
N ASP A 97 6.33 6.76 -17.05
CA ASP A 97 6.89 5.99 -18.14
C ASP A 97 6.17 6.29 -19.47
N GLY A 98 6.90 6.15 -20.56
CA GLY A 98 6.35 6.47 -21.88
C GLY A 98 7.25 6.00 -23.02
N ARG A 99 6.78 6.25 -24.23
CA ARG A 99 7.47 5.80 -25.45
C ARG A 99 8.74 6.58 -25.72
N ASN A 100 8.78 7.86 -25.37
CA ASN A 100 9.91 8.73 -25.63
C ASN A 100 10.13 9.74 -24.49
N ALA A 101 11.31 10.35 -24.48
CA ALA A 101 11.72 11.27 -23.42
C ALA A 101 10.95 12.59 -23.42
N GLU A 102 10.44 13.05 -24.55
CA GLU A 102 9.73 14.33 -24.69
C GLU A 102 8.34 14.22 -24.04
N GLN A 103 7.60 13.15 -24.34
CA GLN A 103 6.32 12.86 -23.70
C GLN A 103 6.45 12.78 -22.18
N VAL A 104 7.37 11.92 -21.70
CA VAL A 104 7.58 11.72 -20.25
C VAL A 104 8.01 13.03 -19.59
N ARG A 105 8.80 13.86 -20.28
CA ARG A 105 9.21 15.15 -19.75
C ARG A 105 8.05 16.12 -19.59
N ALA A 106 7.16 16.20 -20.57
CA ALA A 106 5.98 17.05 -20.49
C ALA A 106 5.09 16.67 -19.29
N GLU A 107 4.81 15.36 -19.12
CA GLU A 107 4.00 14.84 -18.04
C GLU A 107 4.61 15.12 -16.66
N TYR A 108 5.88 14.77 -16.45
CA TYR A 108 6.48 14.99 -15.13
C TYR A 108 6.72 16.48 -14.81
N GLN A 109 6.90 17.33 -15.81
CA GLN A 109 7.07 18.75 -15.60
C GLN A 109 5.76 19.42 -15.15
N GLU A 110 4.65 19.06 -15.76
CA GLU A 110 3.31 19.49 -15.35
C GLU A 110 3.01 19.09 -13.90
N VAL A 111 3.33 17.85 -13.50
CA VAL A 111 3.16 17.42 -12.11
C VAL A 111 4.12 18.11 -11.16
N ALA A 112 5.37 18.37 -11.58
CA ALA A 112 6.32 19.08 -10.74
C ALA A 112 5.84 20.49 -10.41
N ASP A 113 5.36 21.22 -11.43
CA ASP A 113 4.80 22.55 -11.27
C ASP A 113 3.56 22.52 -10.35
N LEU A 114 2.66 21.55 -10.57
CA LEU A 114 1.47 21.34 -9.75
C LEU A 114 1.82 21.05 -8.28
N CYS A 115 2.82 20.21 -8.02
CA CYS A 115 3.29 19.93 -6.65
C CYS A 115 3.83 21.20 -5.96
N LEU A 116 4.62 21.99 -6.66
CA LEU A 116 5.17 23.26 -6.12
C LEU A 116 4.07 24.29 -5.83
N GLU A 117 3.06 24.39 -6.68
CA GLU A 117 1.88 25.25 -6.46
C GLU A 117 1.05 24.83 -5.23
N HIS A 118 1.09 23.53 -4.86
CA HIS A 118 0.35 22.96 -3.74
C HIS A 118 1.22 22.67 -2.50
N GLY A 119 2.35 23.36 -2.36
CA GLY A 119 3.12 23.38 -1.13
C GLY A 119 4.26 22.37 -1.03
N ALA A 120 4.62 21.68 -2.13
CA ALA A 120 5.86 20.92 -2.17
C ALA A 120 7.06 21.84 -1.94
N LEU A 121 8.02 21.40 -1.15
CA LEU A 121 9.21 22.18 -0.79
C LEU A 121 10.28 22.17 -1.87
N ASP A 122 10.31 21.11 -2.68
CA ASP A 122 11.21 20.92 -3.82
C ASP A 122 10.69 19.79 -4.71
N VAL A 123 11.29 19.58 -5.87
CA VAL A 123 11.04 18.43 -6.75
C VAL A 123 12.37 17.89 -7.27
N PHE A 124 12.78 16.74 -6.79
CA PHE A 124 14.02 16.09 -7.24
C PHE A 124 13.74 15.15 -8.41
N ILE A 125 14.34 15.44 -9.56
CA ILE A 125 14.24 14.58 -10.75
C ILE A 125 15.22 13.41 -10.60
N VAL A 126 14.66 12.20 -10.59
CA VAL A 126 15.39 10.93 -10.47
C VAL A 126 15.42 10.25 -11.84
N ASP A 127 16.32 10.68 -12.71
CA ASP A 127 16.41 10.29 -14.12
C ASP A 127 17.62 9.40 -14.46
N THR A 128 18.67 9.41 -13.62
CA THR A 128 19.82 8.52 -13.79
C THR A 128 19.56 7.15 -13.20
N GLN A 129 20.18 6.12 -13.78
CA GLN A 129 20.02 4.74 -13.32
C GLN A 129 20.43 4.57 -11.86
N GLU A 130 21.53 5.22 -11.45
CA GLU A 130 22.04 5.16 -10.09
C GLU A 130 21.07 5.77 -9.07
N ARG A 131 20.54 6.97 -9.35
CA ARG A 131 19.56 7.64 -8.49
C ARG A 131 18.26 6.85 -8.38
N LYS A 132 17.74 6.33 -9.52
CA LYS A 132 16.57 5.48 -9.52
C LYS A 132 16.76 4.25 -8.64
N GLN A 133 17.88 3.56 -8.83
CA GLN A 133 18.20 2.37 -8.07
C GLN A 133 18.34 2.67 -6.56
N SER A 134 18.90 3.82 -6.20
CA SER A 134 19.02 4.26 -4.82
C SER A 134 17.64 4.47 -4.18
N VAL A 135 16.77 5.25 -4.82
CA VAL A 135 15.42 5.57 -4.29
C VAL A 135 14.52 4.32 -4.23
N TRP A 136 14.48 3.54 -5.32
CA TRP A 136 13.64 2.36 -5.37
C TRP A 136 14.14 1.20 -4.51
N ASN A 137 15.47 1.06 -4.32
CA ASN A 137 16.01 0.10 -3.36
C ASN A 137 15.64 0.47 -1.93
N ALA A 138 15.67 1.75 -1.58
CA ALA A 138 15.23 2.21 -0.27
C ALA A 138 13.73 1.92 -0.06
N ARG A 139 12.87 2.30 -1.04
CA ARG A 139 11.42 2.01 -1.00
C ARG A 139 11.14 0.50 -0.89
N GLY A 140 11.85 -0.31 -1.66
CA GLY A 140 11.71 -1.77 -1.63
C GLY A 140 12.20 -2.42 -0.34
N ALA A 141 13.05 -1.74 0.44
CA ALA A 141 13.58 -2.24 1.69
C ALA A 141 12.74 -1.85 2.93
N PHE A 142 11.72 -1.02 2.80
CA PHE A 142 10.96 -0.50 3.95
C PHE A 142 10.41 -1.59 4.87
N LEU A 143 9.79 -2.63 4.31
CA LEU A 143 9.29 -3.76 5.10
C LEU A 143 10.40 -4.41 5.94
N GLU A 144 11.51 -4.78 5.30
CA GLU A 144 12.61 -5.44 5.99
C GLU A 144 13.32 -4.49 6.98
N ALA A 145 13.38 -3.21 6.66
CA ALA A 145 13.95 -2.18 7.54
C ALA A 145 13.09 -1.99 8.81
N ILE A 146 11.78 -1.88 8.66
CA ILE A 146 10.84 -1.80 9.80
C ILE A 146 10.97 -3.08 10.65
N LYS A 147 10.96 -4.25 10.01
CA LYS A 147 11.11 -5.54 10.67
C LYS A 147 12.42 -5.64 11.47
N ALA A 148 13.52 -5.12 10.92
CA ALA A 148 14.80 -5.09 11.60
C ALA A 148 14.86 -4.09 12.78
N SER A 149 13.98 -3.08 12.78
CA SER A 149 13.94 -2.01 13.80
C SER A 149 13.12 -2.37 15.05
N THR A 150 12.48 -3.53 15.10
CA THR A 150 11.60 -3.96 16.18
C THR A 150 11.77 -5.43 16.51
N THR A 151 11.34 -5.85 17.71
CA THR A 151 11.40 -7.27 18.11
C THR A 151 10.33 -8.13 17.47
N GLN A 152 9.18 -7.55 17.16
CA GLN A 152 8.04 -8.16 16.46
C GLN A 152 7.18 -7.07 15.86
N MET A 153 6.55 -7.37 14.74
CA MET A 153 5.53 -6.48 14.13
C MET A 153 4.44 -7.31 13.49
N ASP A 154 3.32 -6.64 13.21
CA ASP A 154 2.27 -7.19 12.35
C ASP A 154 1.72 -6.07 11.46
N GLU A 155 1.08 -6.44 10.35
CA GLU A 155 0.71 -5.52 9.28
C GLU A 155 -0.80 -5.43 9.09
N CYS A 156 -1.29 -4.20 9.10
CA CYS A 156 -2.61 -3.83 8.64
C CYS A 156 -2.50 -3.34 7.18
N ASP A 157 -2.64 -4.28 6.23
CA ASP A 157 -2.76 -3.97 4.80
C ASP A 157 -4.22 -3.64 4.50
N VAL A 158 -4.53 -2.38 4.22
CA VAL A 158 -5.87 -1.89 3.93
C VAL A 158 -5.91 -1.13 2.62
N VAL A 159 -7.08 -1.05 2.02
CA VAL A 159 -7.34 -0.09 0.95
C VAL A 159 -8.47 0.83 1.38
N VAL A 160 -8.32 2.11 1.11
CA VAL A 160 -9.35 3.13 1.30
C VAL A 160 -9.56 3.91 0.01
N PRO A 161 -10.72 4.56 -0.20
CA PRO A 161 -10.88 5.49 -1.31
C PRO A 161 -9.76 6.53 -1.33
N ARG A 162 -9.29 6.92 -2.51
CA ARG A 162 -8.13 7.82 -2.66
C ARG A 162 -8.29 9.15 -1.94
N ASP A 163 -9.51 9.70 -1.90
CA ASP A 163 -9.88 10.91 -1.18
C ASP A 163 -9.93 10.73 0.36
N ARG A 164 -9.74 9.49 0.85
CA ARG A 164 -9.70 9.14 2.26
C ARG A 164 -8.31 8.72 2.76
N VAL A 165 -7.32 8.70 1.89
CA VAL A 165 -5.96 8.27 2.26
C VAL A 165 -5.38 9.20 3.33
N ALA A 166 -5.49 10.53 3.17
CA ALA A 166 -5.03 11.50 4.15
C ALA A 166 -5.70 11.31 5.52
N ASP A 167 -7.04 11.23 5.53
CA ASP A 167 -7.81 11.01 6.76
C ASP A 167 -7.42 9.70 7.46
N PHE A 168 -7.16 8.65 6.69
CA PHE A 168 -6.79 7.35 7.24
C PHE A 168 -5.38 7.36 7.84
N ILE A 169 -4.40 7.96 7.16
CA ILE A 169 -3.03 8.09 7.71
C ILE A 169 -3.02 8.92 8.98
N LYS A 170 -3.75 10.04 9.01
CA LYS A 170 -3.92 10.83 10.23
C LYS A 170 -4.51 9.99 11.37
N TYR A 171 -5.52 9.18 11.06
CA TYR A 171 -6.11 8.27 12.03
C TYR A 171 -5.12 7.20 12.53
N THR A 172 -4.22 6.68 11.69
CA THR A 172 -3.18 5.74 12.15
C THR A 172 -2.25 6.38 13.18
N HIS A 173 -1.89 7.66 13.01
CA HIS A 173 -1.12 8.41 14.00
C HIS A 173 -1.90 8.66 15.31
N GLU A 174 -3.22 8.90 15.23
CA GLU A 174 -4.08 8.98 16.42
C GLU A 174 -4.11 7.63 17.17
N VAL A 175 -4.26 6.51 16.46
CA VAL A 175 -4.20 5.15 17.04
C VAL A 175 -2.85 4.89 17.68
N ALA A 176 -1.75 5.30 17.03
CA ALA A 176 -0.40 5.20 17.58
C ALA A 176 -0.30 5.92 18.95
N GLY A 177 -0.85 7.14 19.03
CA GLY A 177 -0.90 7.90 20.29
C GLY A 177 -1.79 7.27 21.36
N ILE A 178 -2.99 6.80 21.00
CA ILE A 178 -3.93 6.16 21.92
C ILE A 178 -3.35 4.88 22.52
N LEU A 179 -2.73 4.04 21.67
CA LEU A 179 -2.17 2.75 22.09
C LEU A 179 -0.75 2.87 22.65
N ASN A 180 -0.11 4.03 22.52
CA ASN A 180 1.31 4.21 22.77
C ASN A 180 2.12 3.11 22.08
N LEU A 181 1.94 3.01 20.75
CA LEU A 181 2.65 2.12 19.85
C LEU A 181 3.37 2.93 18.77
N ARG A 182 4.47 2.41 18.29
CA ARG A 182 5.09 2.87 17.06
C ARG A 182 4.39 2.22 15.87
N ILE A 183 3.84 3.07 14.98
CA ILE A 183 3.03 2.61 13.83
C ILE A 183 3.52 3.30 12.56
N PRO A 184 4.69 2.92 12.00
CA PRO A 184 5.15 3.44 10.72
C PRO A 184 4.26 2.97 9.58
N SER A 185 4.12 3.81 8.55
CA SER A 185 3.35 3.50 7.36
C SER A 185 4.03 3.95 6.07
N PHE A 186 3.67 3.32 4.99
CA PHE A 186 3.96 3.69 3.62
C PHE A 186 2.93 3.04 2.69
N GLY A 187 2.89 3.40 1.41
CA GLY A 187 1.95 2.72 0.53
C GLY A 187 1.78 3.33 -0.84
N HIS A 188 0.88 2.69 -1.59
CA HIS A 188 0.52 3.05 -2.94
C HIS A 188 -0.63 4.08 -2.91
N ALA A 189 -0.29 5.34 -2.67
CA ALA A 189 -1.30 6.39 -2.49
C ALA A 189 -2.18 6.57 -3.74
N GLY A 190 -1.64 6.29 -4.93
CA GLY A 190 -2.39 6.31 -6.19
C GLY A 190 -3.52 5.28 -6.29
N ASP A 191 -3.45 4.20 -5.51
CA ASP A 191 -4.44 3.11 -5.47
C ASP A 191 -5.25 3.09 -4.17
N GLY A 192 -4.82 3.87 -3.17
CA GLY A 192 -5.40 3.88 -1.84
C GLY A 192 -4.98 2.68 -0.98
N ASN A 193 -3.98 1.89 -1.43
CA ASN A 193 -3.45 0.75 -0.68
C ASN A 193 -2.36 1.19 0.29
N LEU A 194 -2.56 0.90 1.56
CA LEU A 194 -1.75 1.37 2.68
C LEU A 194 -1.20 0.20 3.47
N HIS A 195 0.10 0.24 3.72
CA HIS A 195 0.83 -0.70 4.58
C HIS A 195 1.12 -0.03 5.92
N VAL A 196 0.44 -0.46 6.96
CA VAL A 196 0.52 0.11 8.30
C VAL A 196 1.05 -0.95 9.25
N TYR A 197 2.20 -0.71 9.87
CA TYR A 197 2.89 -1.70 10.69
C TYR A 197 2.79 -1.33 12.17
N LEU A 198 2.19 -2.22 12.96
CA LEU A 198 2.22 -2.11 14.41
C LEU A 198 3.51 -2.75 14.90
N CYS A 199 4.32 -2.02 15.66
CA CYS A 199 5.60 -2.48 16.16
C CYS A 199 5.53 -2.76 17.66
N ARG A 200 6.04 -3.94 18.07
CA ARG A 200 6.04 -4.36 19.47
C ARG A 200 7.10 -3.64 20.29
N ASP A 201 8.28 -3.42 19.69
CA ASP A 201 9.46 -2.91 20.36
C ASP A 201 9.75 -3.67 21.67
N ASP A 202 9.76 -2.99 22.84
CA ASP A 202 10.08 -3.57 24.15
C ASP A 202 8.84 -3.97 24.98
N LEU A 203 7.65 -4.00 24.37
CA LEU A 203 6.42 -4.34 25.09
C LEU A 203 6.40 -5.81 25.55
N ALA A 204 5.80 -6.05 26.72
CA ALA A 204 5.53 -7.39 27.19
C ALA A 204 4.54 -8.13 26.26
N GLU A 205 4.64 -9.46 26.18
CA GLU A 205 3.88 -10.27 25.23
C GLU A 205 2.35 -10.10 25.34
N ASP A 206 1.83 -10.06 26.59
CA ASP A 206 0.38 -9.95 26.81
C ASP A 206 -0.11 -8.54 26.46
N GLU A 207 0.64 -7.49 26.81
CA GLU A 207 0.34 -6.11 26.44
C GLU A 207 0.39 -5.92 24.93
N TRP A 208 1.39 -6.52 24.26
CA TRP A 208 1.49 -6.50 22.80
C TRP A 208 0.26 -7.10 22.12
N LYS A 209 -0.17 -8.31 22.55
CA LYS A 209 -1.32 -8.97 21.96
C LYS A 209 -2.61 -8.17 22.10
N GLU A 210 -2.82 -7.56 23.28
CA GLU A 210 -3.98 -6.71 23.54
C GLU A 210 -3.97 -5.47 22.62
N LYS A 211 -2.87 -4.75 22.57
CA LYS A 211 -2.72 -3.55 21.74
C LYS A 211 -2.80 -3.86 20.25
N LEU A 212 -2.19 -4.96 19.80
CA LEU A 212 -2.26 -5.41 18.41
C LEU A 212 -3.71 -5.70 17.98
N SER A 213 -4.44 -6.45 18.80
CA SER A 213 -5.85 -6.77 18.52
C SER A 213 -6.71 -5.50 18.44
N LEU A 214 -6.55 -4.60 19.42
CA LEU A 214 -7.28 -3.34 19.44
C LEU A 214 -6.91 -2.42 18.27
N GLY A 215 -5.62 -2.34 17.93
CA GLY A 215 -5.14 -1.56 16.79
C GLY A 215 -5.74 -2.05 15.47
N PHE A 216 -5.76 -3.35 15.24
CA PHE A 216 -6.40 -3.93 14.06
C PHE A 216 -7.91 -3.66 14.03
N GLU A 217 -8.61 -3.86 15.14
CA GLU A 217 -10.03 -3.55 15.24
C GLU A 217 -10.33 -2.10 14.88
N MET A 218 -9.58 -1.16 15.46
CA MET A 218 -9.74 0.28 15.19
C MET A 218 -9.48 0.61 13.71
N MET A 219 -8.39 0.11 13.13
CA MET A 219 -8.00 0.41 11.75
C MET A 219 -8.97 -0.21 10.73
N TYR A 220 -9.33 -1.48 10.88
CA TYR A 220 -10.29 -2.12 9.96
C TYR A 220 -11.70 -1.54 10.09
N ALA A 221 -12.14 -1.16 11.30
CA ALA A 221 -13.40 -0.45 11.49
C ALA A 221 -13.40 0.89 10.75
N ARG A 222 -12.33 1.67 10.87
CA ARG A 222 -12.19 2.95 10.17
C ARG A 222 -12.12 2.80 8.65
N ALA A 223 -11.36 1.82 8.15
CA ALA A 223 -11.32 1.52 6.73
C ALA A 223 -12.71 1.20 6.17
N ARG A 224 -13.48 0.39 6.89
CA ARG A 224 -14.87 0.04 6.55
C ARG A 224 -15.80 1.27 6.55
N GLU A 225 -15.68 2.15 7.56
CA GLU A 225 -16.45 3.42 7.63
C GLU A 225 -16.19 4.30 6.39
N TYR A 226 -14.96 4.30 5.88
CA TYR A 226 -14.60 5.04 4.67
C TYR A 226 -15.01 4.32 3.36
N GLY A 227 -15.61 3.13 3.45
CA GLY A 227 -15.97 2.34 2.26
C GLY A 227 -14.77 1.59 1.64
N GLY A 228 -13.71 1.43 2.41
CA GLY A 228 -12.52 0.69 2.02
C GLY A 228 -12.65 -0.83 2.21
N ALA A 229 -11.52 -1.55 2.15
CA ALA A 229 -11.48 -3.00 2.32
C ALA A 229 -10.36 -3.43 3.29
N VAL A 230 -10.57 -4.59 3.93
CA VAL A 230 -9.67 -5.17 4.95
C VAL A 230 -8.42 -5.83 4.36
N SER A 231 -8.24 -5.78 3.07
CA SER A 231 -6.99 -6.13 2.38
C SER A 231 -6.88 -5.34 1.10
N GLY A 232 -5.73 -4.73 0.87
CA GLY A 232 -5.36 -4.11 -0.38
C GLY A 232 -4.85 -5.15 -1.38
N GLU A 233 -3.78 -5.84 -1.03
CA GLU A 233 -3.11 -6.78 -1.93
C GLU A 233 -2.64 -8.09 -1.28
N HIS A 234 -2.47 -8.14 0.05
CA HIS A 234 -1.91 -9.31 0.74
C HIS A 234 -2.91 -10.47 0.90
N GLY A 235 -4.19 -10.21 0.71
CA GLY A 235 -5.25 -11.19 0.86
C GLY A 235 -5.75 -11.35 2.29
N ILE A 236 -6.74 -12.22 2.43
CA ILE A 236 -7.46 -12.46 3.69
C ILE A 236 -6.78 -13.58 4.51
N GLY A 237 -6.40 -14.63 3.83
CA GLY A 237 -5.80 -15.81 4.45
C GLY A 237 -6.62 -16.36 5.61
N TYR A 238 -5.94 -16.63 6.72
CA TYR A 238 -6.53 -17.04 7.98
C TYR A 238 -6.81 -15.84 8.90
N ALA A 239 -5.90 -14.87 8.95
CA ALA A 239 -5.88 -13.83 9.97
C ALA A 239 -7.01 -12.78 9.81
N LYS A 240 -7.45 -12.50 8.58
CA LYS A 240 -8.41 -11.43 8.30
C LYS A 240 -9.86 -11.93 8.08
N LYS A 241 -10.16 -13.20 8.32
CA LYS A 241 -11.49 -13.81 8.06
C LYS A 241 -12.63 -13.13 8.80
N GLU A 242 -12.45 -12.84 10.07
CA GLU A 242 -13.50 -12.19 10.87
C GLU A 242 -13.74 -10.75 10.39
N TYR A 243 -12.70 -10.02 10.07
CA TYR A 243 -12.82 -8.66 9.50
C TYR A 243 -13.51 -8.67 8.13
N LEU A 244 -13.20 -9.66 7.28
CA LEU A 244 -13.91 -9.86 6.01
C LEU A 244 -15.40 -10.15 6.23
N LYS A 245 -15.72 -10.99 7.20
CA LYS A 245 -17.11 -11.32 7.56
C LYS A 245 -17.86 -10.09 8.07
N GLU A 246 -17.23 -9.28 8.91
CA GLU A 246 -17.80 -8.01 9.38
C GLU A 246 -18.07 -7.03 8.24
N GLN A 247 -17.16 -6.99 7.25
CA GLN A 247 -17.30 -6.12 6.09
C GLN A 247 -18.40 -6.57 5.13
N LEU A 248 -18.47 -7.87 4.80
CA LEU A 248 -19.33 -8.41 3.76
C LEU A 248 -20.69 -8.91 4.28
N GLY A 249 -20.75 -9.31 5.55
CA GLY A 249 -21.94 -9.90 6.17
C GLY A 249 -22.18 -11.37 5.79
N ASP A 250 -23.06 -12.02 6.54
CA ASP A 250 -23.29 -13.46 6.44
C ASP A 250 -23.81 -13.90 5.06
N THR A 251 -24.57 -13.07 4.37
CA THR A 251 -25.12 -13.40 3.04
C THR A 251 -24.03 -13.60 2.01
N GLN A 252 -23.08 -12.68 1.91
CA GLN A 252 -21.97 -12.78 0.95
C GLN A 252 -20.99 -13.88 1.34
N ILE A 253 -20.63 -14.00 2.60
CA ILE A 253 -19.81 -15.10 3.10
C ILE A 253 -20.48 -16.46 2.83
N GLY A 254 -21.79 -16.58 3.03
CA GLY A 254 -22.54 -17.77 2.69
C GLY A 254 -22.53 -18.10 1.18
N LEU A 255 -22.54 -17.08 0.32
CA LEU A 255 -22.38 -17.28 -1.13
C LEU A 255 -20.98 -17.80 -1.47
N MET A 256 -19.93 -17.17 -0.92
CA MET A 256 -18.53 -17.57 -1.11
C MET A 256 -18.29 -19.03 -0.68
N ARG A 257 -18.85 -19.46 0.45
CA ARG A 257 -18.81 -20.86 0.91
C ARG A 257 -19.48 -21.83 -0.05
N ARG A 258 -20.62 -21.46 -0.65
CA ARG A 258 -21.28 -22.29 -1.69
C ARG A 258 -20.43 -22.39 -2.95
N ILE A 259 -19.80 -21.30 -3.39
CA ILE A 259 -18.86 -21.30 -4.51
C ILE A 259 -17.66 -22.20 -4.20
N LYS A 260 -17.04 -22.02 -3.04
CA LYS A 260 -15.95 -22.88 -2.55
C LYS A 260 -16.34 -24.37 -2.65
N LYS A 261 -17.51 -24.75 -2.13
CA LYS A 261 -17.99 -26.13 -2.13
C LYS A 261 -18.27 -26.67 -3.54
N ALA A 262 -18.67 -25.80 -4.47
CA ALA A 262 -18.89 -26.20 -5.87
C ALA A 262 -17.58 -26.55 -6.59
N PHE A 263 -16.49 -25.82 -6.29
CA PHE A 263 -15.16 -26.07 -6.87
C PHE A 263 -14.38 -27.15 -6.12
N ASP A 264 -14.51 -27.18 -4.81
CA ASP A 264 -13.79 -28.09 -3.90
C ASP A 264 -14.77 -28.78 -2.94
N PRO A 265 -15.48 -29.79 -3.41
CA PRO A 265 -16.51 -30.49 -2.60
C PRO A 265 -15.94 -31.18 -1.36
N ASN A 266 -14.66 -31.52 -1.36
CA ASN A 266 -13.97 -32.17 -0.23
C ASN A 266 -13.30 -31.18 0.73
N LEU A 267 -13.30 -29.87 0.41
CA LEU A 267 -12.74 -28.77 1.21
C LEU A 267 -11.25 -28.98 1.56
N ILE A 268 -10.46 -29.49 0.61
CA ILE A 268 -9.04 -29.79 0.79
C ILE A 268 -8.10 -28.67 0.29
N LEU A 269 -8.61 -27.73 -0.54
CA LEU A 269 -7.83 -26.64 -1.08
C LEU A 269 -7.78 -25.50 -0.07
N ASN A 270 -6.60 -25.18 0.43
CA ASN A 270 -6.39 -24.12 1.43
C ASN A 270 -7.48 -24.11 2.52
N PRO A 271 -7.62 -25.17 3.31
CA PRO A 271 -8.67 -25.28 4.32
C PRO A 271 -8.55 -24.13 5.32
N ASP A 272 -9.70 -23.64 5.78
CA ASP A 272 -9.81 -22.55 6.75
C ASP A 272 -9.21 -21.19 6.31
N LYS A 273 -8.97 -20.99 5.02
CA LYS A 273 -8.57 -19.69 4.46
C LYS A 273 -9.77 -19.02 3.81
N VAL A 274 -9.81 -17.69 3.92
CA VAL A 274 -10.79 -16.76 3.32
C VAL A 274 -12.20 -16.94 3.92
N VAL A 275 -12.81 -18.11 3.82
CA VAL A 275 -14.21 -18.37 4.28
C VAL A 275 -14.36 -19.67 5.05
#